data_a5b1212d4d512db093adf6a7c80c7a9c
#
_entry.id   a5b1212d4d512db093adf6a7c80c7a9c
#
_cell.length_a   1.000
_cell.length_b   1.000
_cell.length_c   1.000
_cell.angle_alpha   90.00
_cell.angle_beta   90.00
_cell.angle_gamma   90.00
#
_symmetry.space_group_name_H-M   'P 1'
#
loop_
_entity.id
_entity.type
_entity.pdbx_description
1 polymer ?
#
loop_
_entity_poly.entity_id
_entity_poly.type
_entity_poly.pdbx_seq_one_letter_code
_entity_poly.pdbx_strand_id
1 'polypeptide(L)'
;MSLRNRLLLILGGTFIVLWSLAALWLLGDLRREVTVALDERLGSSARMVAGLLEQLPQPLPTHNSSPLSAVEMGLKSGLVCQVRSLRGEVLVRTPNMPQATLAEPSVGFHEIKIGKERWRSFTLKRQHLWVTTADRIDERETLQSAILIAAALPVALALLGSLVLIWVGIGRGLLPLQSLRSLLEQRDAQDLQPVYVRRLPKDLQPLVATLNQLFARIAAALERERRFTNDAAHELRTPLTAVKTHLQVAQMSSGDVAEHALQQAETAVDRMQSALEQLLLLARVESTQDFDKDGQVSAQTLARHALADLIAVPGYQRIEVVNELTDEVYVAVPESLAVASLRNLLDNALRYSPPESSVELYMALEGKQLLLRVRDAGVGLSAADIEQAKQRFWRTAATQSGSGLGLAIVQAVTERYGGELRLQTAPTGGLDALLYLPLSRA
;
A
#
# COMPACT_ATOMS: atom_id res chain seq x y z
N MET A 1 10.02 5.22 -16.78
CA MET A 1 9.98 3.77 -17.07
C MET A 1 8.81 3.15 -16.32
N SER A 2 8.00 2.31 -16.97
CA SER A 2 6.89 1.61 -16.29
C SER A 2 7.43 0.57 -15.29
N LEU A 3 6.67 0.26 -14.23
CA LEU A 3 7.01 -0.77 -13.24
C LEU A 3 7.31 -2.12 -13.92
N ARG A 4 6.54 -2.47 -14.95
CA ARG A 4 6.75 -3.65 -15.79
C ARG A 4 8.16 -3.67 -16.38
N ASN A 5 8.58 -2.58 -17.02
CA ASN A 5 9.90 -2.51 -17.67
C ASN A 5 11.03 -2.56 -16.63
N ARG A 6 10.85 -1.95 -15.47
CA ARG A 6 11.82 -2.00 -14.37
C ARG A 6 11.99 -3.42 -13.82
N LEU A 7 10.89 -4.13 -13.61
CA LEU A 7 10.91 -5.53 -13.16
C LEU A 7 11.54 -6.46 -14.20
N LEU A 8 11.20 -6.27 -15.48
CA LEU A 8 11.81 -7.03 -16.58
C LEU A 8 13.32 -6.82 -16.68
N LEU A 9 13.79 -5.58 -16.53
CA LEU A 9 15.24 -5.28 -16.57
C LEU A 9 15.97 -5.85 -15.35
N ILE A 10 15.41 -5.75 -14.15
CA ILE A 10 16.06 -6.27 -12.96
C ILE A 10 16.06 -7.79 -12.98
N LEU A 11 14.90 -8.44 -13.09
CA LEU A 11 14.79 -9.89 -13.07
C LEU A 11 15.42 -10.54 -14.30
N GLY A 12 15.18 -10.01 -15.50
CA GLY A 12 15.79 -10.50 -16.72
C GLY A 12 17.30 -10.30 -16.72
N GLY A 13 17.79 -9.14 -16.29
CA GLY A 13 19.21 -8.84 -16.21
C GLY A 13 19.93 -9.73 -15.20
N THR A 14 19.42 -9.88 -13.99
CA THR A 14 19.99 -10.78 -12.96
C THR A 14 19.99 -12.23 -13.43
N PHE A 15 18.93 -12.65 -14.11
CA PHE A 15 18.81 -13.99 -14.65
C PHE A 15 19.83 -14.27 -15.77
N ILE A 16 20.00 -13.33 -16.71
CA ILE A 16 21.00 -13.42 -17.78
C ILE A 16 22.41 -13.50 -17.18
N VAL A 17 22.74 -12.65 -16.22
CA VAL A 17 24.07 -12.66 -15.59
C VAL A 17 24.34 -14.01 -14.89
N LEU A 18 23.38 -14.49 -14.10
CA LEU A 18 23.51 -15.77 -13.37
C LEU A 18 23.72 -16.94 -14.35
N TRP A 19 22.89 -17.05 -15.38
CA TRP A 19 22.98 -18.12 -16.36
C TRP A 19 24.23 -18.03 -17.23
N SER A 20 24.67 -16.80 -17.55
CA SER A 20 25.92 -16.59 -18.30
C SER A 20 27.13 -17.06 -17.48
N LEU A 21 27.18 -16.74 -16.18
CA LEU A 21 28.24 -17.21 -15.30
C LEU A 21 28.21 -18.74 -15.14
N ALA A 22 27.03 -19.32 -14.97
CA ALA A 22 26.86 -20.77 -14.86
C ALA A 22 27.27 -21.48 -16.16
N ALA A 23 26.88 -20.94 -17.32
CA ALA A 23 27.26 -21.48 -18.63
C ALA A 23 28.77 -21.39 -18.87
N LEU A 24 29.39 -20.25 -18.56
CA LEU A 24 30.84 -20.09 -18.69
C LEU A 24 31.60 -21.08 -17.80
N TRP A 25 31.17 -21.26 -16.58
CA TRP A 25 31.76 -22.24 -15.66
C TRP A 25 31.58 -23.66 -16.17
N LEU A 26 30.37 -24.07 -16.53
CA LEU A 26 30.06 -25.41 -17.03
C LEU A 26 30.82 -25.74 -18.31
N LEU A 27 30.83 -24.84 -19.32
CA LEU A 27 31.52 -25.06 -20.57
C LEU A 27 33.04 -25.08 -20.38
N GLY A 28 33.57 -24.26 -19.46
CA GLY A 28 34.98 -24.26 -19.09
C GLY A 28 35.41 -25.56 -18.40
N ASP A 29 34.60 -26.06 -17.48
CA ASP A 29 34.86 -27.33 -16.79
C ASP A 29 34.73 -28.51 -17.72
N LEU A 30 33.69 -28.59 -18.52
CA LEU A 30 33.51 -29.63 -19.53
C LEU A 30 34.70 -29.68 -20.54
N ARG A 31 35.18 -28.51 -20.96
CA ARG A 31 36.33 -28.43 -21.85
C ARG A 31 37.59 -29.00 -21.22
N ARG A 32 37.80 -28.75 -19.91
CA ARG A 32 38.95 -29.30 -19.16
C ARG A 32 38.82 -30.82 -19.00
N GLU A 33 37.67 -31.32 -18.61
CA GLU A 33 37.43 -32.75 -18.46
C GLU A 33 37.61 -33.53 -19.76
N VAL A 34 37.07 -33.02 -20.87
CA VAL A 34 37.25 -33.63 -22.20
C VAL A 34 38.75 -33.69 -22.58
N THR A 35 39.48 -32.62 -22.29
CA THR A 35 40.94 -32.58 -22.59
C THR A 35 41.70 -33.61 -21.77
N VAL A 36 41.41 -33.69 -20.47
CA VAL A 36 42.03 -34.68 -19.56
C VAL A 36 41.68 -36.10 -19.97
N ALA A 37 40.44 -36.41 -20.28
CA ALA A 37 39.99 -37.71 -20.73
C ALA A 37 40.66 -38.14 -22.04
N LEU A 38 40.83 -37.21 -23.00
CA LEU A 38 41.55 -37.48 -24.26
C LEU A 38 43.06 -37.73 -24.02
N ASP A 39 43.70 -36.99 -23.13
CA ASP A 39 45.10 -37.19 -22.78
C ASP A 39 45.29 -38.51 -22.01
N GLU A 40 44.38 -38.86 -21.09
CA GLU A 40 44.40 -40.15 -20.35
C GLU A 40 44.20 -41.33 -21.33
N ARG A 41 43.39 -41.20 -22.34
CA ARG A 41 43.24 -42.16 -23.46
C ARG A 41 44.55 -42.40 -24.19
N LEU A 42 45.31 -41.35 -24.51
CA LEU A 42 46.64 -41.45 -25.12
C LEU A 42 47.61 -42.22 -24.21
N GLY A 43 47.67 -41.83 -22.93
CA GLY A 43 48.52 -42.47 -21.95
C GLY A 43 48.19 -43.94 -21.73
N SER A 44 46.92 -44.32 -21.64
CA SER A 44 46.46 -45.69 -21.47
C SER A 44 46.79 -46.54 -22.72
N SER A 45 46.60 -45.99 -23.93
CA SER A 45 46.96 -46.68 -25.17
C SER A 45 48.46 -46.93 -25.27
N ALA A 46 49.30 -45.96 -24.87
CA ALA A 46 50.73 -46.14 -24.84
C ALA A 46 51.15 -47.25 -23.85
N ARG A 47 50.55 -47.26 -22.66
CA ARG A 47 50.83 -48.32 -21.65
C ARG A 47 50.39 -49.71 -22.13
N MET A 48 49.23 -49.80 -22.78
CA MET A 48 48.71 -51.04 -23.35
C MET A 48 49.66 -51.61 -24.41
N VAL A 49 50.05 -50.77 -25.36
CA VAL A 49 51.03 -51.19 -26.42
C VAL A 49 52.37 -51.61 -25.78
N ALA A 50 52.88 -50.86 -24.83
CA ALA A 50 54.11 -51.22 -24.12
C ALA A 50 53.99 -52.60 -23.42
N GLY A 51 52.85 -52.89 -22.75
CA GLY A 51 52.60 -54.18 -22.10
C GLY A 51 52.49 -55.35 -23.11
N LEU A 52 51.83 -55.13 -24.26
CA LEU A 52 51.77 -56.14 -25.32
C LEU A 52 53.16 -56.47 -25.88
N LEU A 53 54.00 -55.49 -26.07
CA LEU A 53 55.36 -55.67 -26.62
C LEU A 53 56.30 -56.41 -25.62
N GLU A 54 56.06 -56.27 -24.30
CA GLU A 54 56.83 -57.02 -23.29
C GLU A 54 56.49 -58.52 -23.29
N GLN A 55 55.34 -58.93 -23.82
CA GLN A 55 54.91 -60.34 -23.89
C GLN A 55 55.40 -61.05 -25.18
N LEU A 56 55.94 -60.29 -26.17
CA LEU A 56 56.46 -60.88 -27.38
C LEU A 56 57.90 -61.40 -27.19
N PRO A 57 58.25 -62.57 -27.76
CA PRO A 57 59.63 -63.11 -27.68
C PRO A 57 60.61 -62.16 -28.37
N GLN A 58 61.73 -61.91 -27.65
CA GLN A 58 62.82 -61.07 -28.23
C GLN A 58 63.82 -61.96 -29.03
N PRO A 59 64.40 -61.47 -30.17
CA PRO A 59 64.39 -60.12 -30.68
C PRO A 59 63.16 -59.83 -31.55
N LEU A 60 62.55 -58.59 -31.44
CA LEU A 60 61.53 -58.12 -32.35
C LEU A 60 62.09 -58.14 -33.81
N PRO A 61 61.34 -58.63 -34.79
CA PRO A 61 61.83 -58.74 -36.17
C PRO A 61 62.19 -57.35 -36.76
N THR A 62 63.45 -57.16 -37.06
CA THR A 62 63.99 -56.01 -37.73
C THR A 62 63.86 -56.17 -39.26
N HIS A 63 63.28 -55.17 -39.93
CA HIS A 63 63.16 -54.99 -41.35
C HIS A 63 62.43 -56.10 -42.17
N ASN A 64 61.29 -55.76 -42.75
CA ASN A 64 60.43 -56.44 -43.70
C ASN A 64 59.21 -57.21 -43.25
N SER A 65 58.80 -57.14 -42.04
CA SER A 65 57.48 -57.61 -41.68
C SER A 65 56.43 -56.48 -41.93
N SER A 66 55.32 -56.83 -42.56
CA SER A 66 54.19 -55.94 -42.81
C SER A 66 53.86 -55.12 -41.55
N PRO A 67 53.58 -53.81 -41.66
CA PRO A 67 53.27 -52.97 -40.54
C PRO A 67 52.06 -53.61 -39.80
N LEU A 68 52.25 -53.92 -38.48
CA LEU A 68 51.17 -54.42 -37.65
C LEU A 68 49.99 -53.47 -37.77
N SER A 69 48.81 -53.99 -38.05
CA SER A 69 47.61 -53.16 -38.16
C SER A 69 47.29 -52.51 -36.82
N ALA A 70 46.71 -51.33 -36.85
CA ALA A 70 46.24 -50.65 -35.64
C ALA A 70 45.26 -51.52 -34.85
N VAL A 71 44.52 -52.39 -35.53
CA VAL A 71 43.60 -53.36 -34.91
C VAL A 71 44.34 -54.49 -34.17
N GLU A 72 45.45 -54.99 -34.73
CA GLU A 72 46.28 -56.00 -34.08
C GLU A 72 46.98 -55.49 -32.81
N MET A 73 47.25 -54.16 -32.74
CA MET A 73 47.74 -53.45 -31.58
C MET A 73 46.64 -53.01 -30.61
N GLY A 74 45.38 -53.34 -30.85
CA GLY A 74 44.25 -52.97 -30.03
C GLY A 74 43.96 -51.47 -29.96
N LEU A 75 44.47 -50.68 -30.95
CA LEU A 75 44.29 -49.26 -31.00
C LEU A 75 42.96 -48.93 -31.68
N LYS A 76 42.17 -48.03 -31.01
CA LYS A 76 40.92 -47.51 -31.59
C LYS A 76 41.25 -46.61 -32.82
N SER A 77 40.31 -46.52 -33.75
CA SER A 77 40.44 -45.67 -34.94
C SER A 77 40.82 -44.23 -34.57
N GLY A 78 41.78 -43.64 -35.30
CA GLY A 78 42.28 -42.28 -35.12
C GLY A 78 43.56 -42.13 -34.30
N LEU A 79 43.97 -43.15 -33.53
CA LEU A 79 45.22 -43.15 -32.78
C LEU A 79 46.35 -43.72 -33.65
N VAL A 80 47.49 -43.07 -33.67
CA VAL A 80 48.72 -43.59 -34.26
C VAL A 80 49.72 -43.94 -33.18
N CYS A 81 50.52 -44.97 -33.43
CA CYS A 81 51.55 -45.43 -32.51
C CYS A 81 52.86 -45.66 -33.23
N GLN A 82 53.96 -45.30 -32.58
CA GLN A 82 55.31 -45.59 -33.02
C GLN A 82 56.14 -46.17 -31.87
N VAL A 83 56.82 -47.28 -32.16
CA VAL A 83 57.71 -47.90 -31.21
C VAL A 83 59.12 -47.78 -31.74
N ARG A 84 60.06 -47.30 -30.90
CA ARG A 84 61.49 -47.14 -31.26
C ARG A 84 62.38 -47.84 -30.26
N SER A 85 63.50 -48.31 -30.77
CA SER A 85 64.63 -48.73 -29.93
C SER A 85 65.33 -47.52 -29.28
N LEU A 86 66.06 -47.72 -28.20
CA LEU A 86 66.94 -46.70 -27.60
C LEU A 86 68.02 -46.19 -28.59
N ARG A 87 68.35 -46.97 -29.65
CA ARG A 87 69.27 -46.55 -30.76
C ARG A 87 68.58 -45.67 -31.78
N GLY A 88 67.27 -45.34 -31.65
CA GLY A 88 66.51 -44.51 -32.57
C GLY A 88 65.86 -45.26 -33.75
N GLU A 89 66.06 -46.59 -33.86
CA GLU A 89 65.46 -47.40 -34.93
C GLU A 89 63.95 -47.57 -34.72
N VAL A 90 63.13 -47.36 -35.75
CA VAL A 90 61.66 -47.58 -35.66
C VAL A 90 61.39 -49.07 -35.87
N LEU A 91 60.90 -49.71 -34.78
CA LEU A 91 60.61 -51.14 -34.80
C LEU A 91 59.16 -51.41 -35.27
N VAL A 92 58.23 -50.63 -34.86
CA VAL A 92 56.83 -50.80 -35.23
C VAL A 92 56.20 -49.42 -35.47
N ARG A 93 55.30 -49.30 -36.47
CA ARG A 93 54.59 -48.10 -36.80
C ARG A 93 53.20 -48.44 -37.34
N THR A 94 52.17 -47.68 -36.90
CA THR A 94 50.82 -47.77 -37.53
C THR A 94 50.82 -47.21 -38.97
N PRO A 95 50.03 -47.79 -39.90
CA PRO A 95 50.03 -47.39 -41.33
C PRO A 95 49.68 -45.92 -41.55
N ASN A 96 48.85 -45.31 -40.73
CA ASN A 96 48.35 -43.93 -40.89
C ASN A 96 49.30 -42.87 -40.31
N MET A 97 50.49 -43.26 -39.85
CA MET A 97 51.48 -42.32 -39.33
C MET A 97 52.30 -41.72 -40.44
N PRO A 98 52.44 -40.38 -40.50
CA PRO A 98 53.33 -39.71 -41.51
C PRO A 98 54.74 -40.22 -41.41
N GLN A 99 55.47 -40.28 -42.58
CA GLN A 99 56.81 -40.81 -42.66
C GLN A 99 57.88 -39.98 -41.89
N ALA A 100 57.52 -38.80 -41.44
CA ALA A 100 58.40 -37.91 -40.70
C ALA A 100 58.75 -38.54 -39.34
N THR A 101 60.05 -38.60 -39.05
CA THR A 101 60.61 -39.05 -37.80
C THR A 101 60.13 -38.06 -36.72
N LEU A 102 59.45 -38.57 -35.69
CA LEU A 102 59.18 -37.76 -34.51
C LEU A 102 60.53 -37.33 -33.93
N ALA A 103 60.74 -36.05 -33.69
CA ALA A 103 61.96 -35.52 -33.05
C ALA A 103 62.19 -36.22 -31.70
N GLU A 104 63.39 -36.10 -31.14
CA GLU A 104 63.84 -36.81 -29.95
C GLU A 104 62.73 -37.02 -28.91
N PRO A 105 62.44 -38.25 -28.55
CA PRO A 105 61.31 -38.55 -27.69
C PRO A 105 61.63 -38.12 -26.23
N SER A 106 60.98 -37.06 -25.78
CA SER A 106 60.92 -36.77 -24.35
C SER A 106 59.71 -37.47 -23.72
N VAL A 107 59.85 -37.96 -22.48
CA VAL A 107 58.74 -38.61 -21.77
C VAL A 107 57.62 -37.60 -21.45
N GLY A 108 56.37 -38.03 -21.63
CA GLY A 108 55.23 -37.21 -21.32
C GLY A 108 54.39 -36.73 -22.53
N PHE A 109 53.56 -35.73 -22.30
CA PHE A 109 52.68 -35.16 -23.31
C PHE A 109 53.37 -34.02 -24.06
N HIS A 110 53.33 -34.07 -25.39
CA HIS A 110 53.95 -33.05 -26.26
C HIS A 110 53.03 -32.74 -27.43
N GLU A 111 53.12 -31.51 -27.92
CA GLU A 111 52.53 -31.15 -29.20
C GLU A 111 53.58 -31.16 -30.27
N ILE A 112 53.31 -31.90 -31.35
CA ILE A 112 54.25 -32.11 -32.45
C ILE A 112 53.60 -31.65 -33.72
N LYS A 113 54.34 -30.91 -34.57
CA LYS A 113 53.89 -30.51 -35.91
C LYS A 113 54.54 -31.42 -36.95
N ILE A 114 53.70 -32.17 -37.67
CA ILE A 114 54.17 -33.06 -38.72
C ILE A 114 53.59 -32.55 -40.07
N GLY A 115 54.44 -31.93 -40.88
CA GLY A 115 53.98 -31.25 -42.11
C GLY A 115 53.04 -30.09 -41.77
N LYS A 116 51.77 -30.16 -42.23
CA LYS A 116 50.73 -29.15 -41.98
C LYS A 116 49.83 -29.50 -40.80
N GLU A 117 49.95 -30.70 -40.27
CA GLU A 117 49.08 -31.24 -39.19
C GLU A 117 49.69 -31.06 -37.82
N ARG A 118 48.89 -30.75 -36.79
CA ARG A 118 49.28 -30.69 -35.40
C ARG A 118 48.80 -31.97 -34.70
N TRP A 119 49.73 -32.57 -33.97
CA TRP A 119 49.49 -33.80 -33.24
C TRP A 119 49.79 -33.65 -31.77
N ARG A 120 48.91 -34.17 -30.92
CA ARG A 120 49.14 -34.35 -29.48
C ARG A 120 49.70 -35.75 -29.26
N SER A 121 50.87 -35.85 -28.68
CA SER A 121 51.57 -37.13 -28.45
C SER A 121 51.81 -37.36 -26.97
N PHE A 122 51.83 -38.64 -26.60
CA PHE A 122 52.31 -39.11 -25.31
C PHE A 122 53.41 -40.15 -25.52
N THR A 123 54.56 -39.95 -24.89
CA THR A 123 55.72 -40.82 -25.06
C THR A 123 56.03 -41.46 -23.70
N LEU A 124 56.11 -42.77 -23.70
CA LEU A 124 56.49 -43.60 -22.54
C LEU A 124 57.82 -44.31 -22.84
N LYS A 125 58.77 -44.25 -21.90
CA LYS A 125 60.01 -45.01 -21.95
C LYS A 125 59.88 -46.27 -21.09
N ARG A 126 60.14 -47.45 -21.69
CA ARG A 126 60.15 -48.77 -20.99
C ARG A 126 61.41 -49.54 -21.39
N GLN A 127 62.17 -49.98 -20.37
CA GLN A 127 63.40 -50.78 -20.54
C GLN A 127 64.25 -50.31 -21.72
N HIS A 128 64.09 -50.93 -22.89
CA HIS A 128 64.87 -50.68 -24.10
C HIS A 128 64.04 -50.03 -25.26
N LEU A 129 62.78 -49.64 -24.99
CA LEU A 129 61.84 -49.17 -26.01
C LEU A 129 61.24 -47.81 -25.63
N TRP A 130 61.00 -47.04 -26.67
CA TRP A 130 60.18 -45.82 -26.63
C TRP A 130 58.85 -46.11 -27.33
N VAL A 131 57.74 -45.95 -26.61
CA VAL A 131 56.39 -46.09 -27.15
C VAL A 131 55.76 -44.71 -27.22
N THR A 132 55.45 -44.23 -28.40
CA THR A 132 54.79 -42.96 -28.60
C THR A 132 53.42 -43.17 -29.25
N THR A 133 52.37 -42.73 -28.57
CA THR A 133 51.04 -42.66 -29.16
C THR A 133 50.70 -41.20 -29.49
N ALA A 134 50.02 -40.96 -30.58
CA ALA A 134 49.61 -39.60 -30.97
C ALA A 134 48.21 -39.59 -31.56
N ASP A 135 47.57 -38.45 -31.44
CA ASP A 135 46.25 -38.16 -31.98
C ASP A 135 46.23 -36.79 -32.65
N ARG A 136 45.44 -36.62 -33.70
CA ARG A 136 45.33 -35.34 -34.44
C ARG A 136 44.60 -34.31 -33.61
N ILE A 137 45.19 -33.12 -33.45
CA ILE A 137 44.56 -32.02 -32.71
C ILE A 137 43.26 -31.56 -33.42
N ASP A 138 43.23 -31.57 -34.76
CA ASP A 138 42.05 -31.19 -35.55
C ASP A 138 40.83 -32.12 -35.26
N GLU A 139 41.06 -33.42 -35.09
CA GLU A 139 39.99 -34.38 -34.71
C GLU A 139 39.54 -34.17 -33.28
N ARG A 140 40.47 -33.83 -32.36
CA ARG A 140 40.12 -33.45 -30.97
C ARG A 140 39.32 -32.17 -30.93
N GLU A 141 39.69 -31.11 -31.66
CA GLU A 141 38.97 -29.86 -31.75
C GLU A 141 37.57 -30.05 -32.31
N THR A 142 37.39 -30.93 -33.32
CA THR A 142 36.09 -31.26 -33.88
C THR A 142 35.19 -31.97 -32.84
N LEU A 143 35.73 -32.97 -32.15
CA LEU A 143 35.01 -33.68 -31.08
C LEU A 143 34.65 -32.73 -29.93
N GLN A 144 35.61 -31.92 -29.48
CA GLN A 144 35.36 -30.93 -28.42
C GLN A 144 34.27 -29.92 -28.82
N SER A 145 34.32 -29.40 -30.06
CA SER A 145 33.29 -28.45 -30.52
C SER A 145 31.91 -29.08 -30.61
N ALA A 146 31.83 -30.35 -31.07
CA ALA A 146 30.54 -31.06 -31.11
C ALA A 146 29.95 -31.26 -29.73
N ILE A 147 30.78 -31.66 -28.75
CA ILE A 147 30.34 -31.83 -27.34
C ILE A 147 29.90 -30.48 -26.74
N LEU A 148 30.70 -29.41 -26.96
CA LEU A 148 30.37 -28.08 -26.46
C LEU A 148 29.06 -27.54 -27.04
N ILE A 149 28.84 -27.72 -28.36
CA ILE A 149 27.58 -27.31 -29.02
C ILE A 149 26.39 -28.11 -28.43
N ALA A 150 26.57 -29.45 -28.29
CA ALA A 150 25.54 -30.33 -27.75
C ALA A 150 25.18 -29.93 -26.29
N ALA A 151 26.14 -29.45 -25.51
CA ALA A 151 25.90 -28.96 -24.14
C ALA A 151 25.35 -27.53 -24.11
N ALA A 152 25.80 -26.64 -25.00
CA ALA A 152 25.39 -25.24 -25.03
C ALA A 152 23.93 -25.03 -25.52
N LEU A 153 23.47 -25.86 -26.48
CA LEU A 153 22.14 -25.73 -27.07
C LEU A 153 21.00 -25.84 -26.06
N PRO A 154 20.93 -26.88 -25.19
CA PRO A 154 19.88 -26.96 -24.19
C PRO A 154 19.93 -25.81 -23.15
N VAL A 155 21.13 -25.34 -22.80
CA VAL A 155 21.30 -24.19 -21.91
C VAL A 155 20.74 -22.92 -22.55
N ALA A 156 21.03 -22.67 -23.83
CA ALA A 156 20.50 -21.53 -24.57
C ALA A 156 18.96 -21.58 -24.67
N LEU A 157 18.40 -22.77 -24.97
CA LEU A 157 16.94 -22.95 -25.03
C LEU A 157 16.27 -22.73 -23.67
N ALA A 158 16.87 -23.24 -22.60
CA ALA A 158 16.37 -23.03 -21.23
C ALA A 158 16.41 -21.54 -20.84
N LEU A 159 17.46 -20.81 -21.21
CA LEU A 159 17.58 -19.38 -20.99
C LEU A 159 16.48 -18.60 -21.74
N LEU A 160 16.31 -18.87 -23.02
CA LEU A 160 15.28 -18.22 -23.84
C LEU A 160 13.87 -18.53 -23.31
N GLY A 161 13.58 -19.80 -23.02
CA GLY A 161 12.29 -20.21 -22.48
C GLY A 161 11.96 -19.53 -21.15
N SER A 162 12.95 -19.42 -20.26
CA SER A 162 12.75 -18.75 -18.97
C SER A 162 12.55 -17.24 -19.10
N LEU A 163 13.23 -16.56 -20.01
CA LEU A 163 12.99 -15.13 -20.30
C LEU A 163 11.57 -14.88 -20.83
N VAL A 164 11.08 -15.77 -21.72
CA VAL A 164 9.70 -15.71 -22.21
C VAL A 164 8.71 -15.93 -21.06
N LEU A 165 8.95 -16.89 -20.19
CA LEU A 165 8.09 -17.15 -19.01
C LEU A 165 8.07 -15.95 -18.05
N ILE A 166 9.21 -15.31 -17.79
CA ILE A 166 9.29 -14.09 -16.97
C ILE A 166 8.47 -12.96 -17.62
N TRP A 167 8.64 -12.76 -18.94
CA TRP A 167 7.92 -11.71 -19.67
C TRP A 167 6.39 -11.92 -19.63
N VAL A 168 5.91 -13.16 -19.85
CA VAL A 168 4.50 -13.53 -19.78
C VAL A 168 3.97 -13.43 -18.35
N GLY A 169 4.74 -13.95 -17.38
CA GLY A 169 4.37 -13.96 -15.95
C GLY A 169 4.19 -12.55 -15.38
N ILE A 170 5.15 -11.66 -15.62
CA ILE A 170 5.05 -10.26 -15.19
C ILE A 170 3.90 -9.55 -15.91
N GLY A 171 3.72 -9.79 -17.21
CA GLY A 171 2.62 -9.22 -17.97
C GLY A 171 1.26 -9.58 -17.41
N ARG A 172 1.01 -10.88 -17.16
CA ARG A 172 -0.24 -11.36 -16.57
C ARG A 172 -0.42 -10.97 -15.10
N GLY A 173 0.66 -10.97 -14.33
CA GLY A 173 0.63 -10.59 -12.91
C GLY A 173 0.25 -9.12 -12.66
N LEU A 174 0.58 -8.22 -13.61
CA LEU A 174 0.28 -6.80 -13.50
C LEU A 174 -1.05 -6.38 -14.17
N LEU A 175 -1.75 -7.28 -14.87
CA LEU A 175 -3.04 -6.99 -15.49
C LEU A 175 -4.10 -6.46 -14.50
N PRO A 176 -4.25 -7.03 -13.27
CA PRO A 176 -5.23 -6.52 -12.33
C PRO A 176 -4.99 -5.06 -11.90
N LEU A 177 -3.73 -4.66 -11.79
CA LEU A 177 -3.37 -3.26 -11.49
C LEU A 177 -3.71 -2.31 -12.64
N GLN A 178 -3.52 -2.75 -13.88
CA GLN A 178 -3.90 -1.97 -15.06
C GLN A 178 -5.43 -1.82 -15.14
N SER A 179 -6.17 -2.90 -14.85
CA SER A 179 -7.64 -2.86 -14.81
C SER A 179 -8.16 -1.93 -13.70
N LEU A 180 -7.54 -1.97 -12.51
CA LEU A 180 -7.88 -1.05 -11.43
C LEU A 180 -7.61 0.41 -11.83
N ARG A 181 -6.45 0.67 -12.42
CA ARG A 181 -6.10 2.01 -12.92
C ARG A 181 -7.10 2.52 -13.95
N SER A 182 -7.42 1.73 -14.98
CA SER A 182 -8.36 2.14 -16.02
C SER A 182 -9.77 2.37 -15.49
N LEU A 183 -10.24 1.55 -14.52
CA LEU A 183 -11.50 1.77 -13.83
C LEU A 183 -11.53 3.11 -13.06
N LEU A 184 -10.42 3.46 -12.41
CA LEU A 184 -10.33 4.73 -11.67
C LEU A 184 -10.20 5.94 -12.60
N GLU A 185 -9.45 5.82 -13.71
CA GLU A 185 -9.28 6.90 -14.70
C GLU A 185 -10.58 7.21 -15.48
N GLN A 186 -11.44 6.22 -15.66
CA GLN A 186 -12.71 6.37 -16.37
C GLN A 186 -13.87 6.83 -15.48
N ARG A 187 -13.66 6.90 -14.14
CA ARG A 187 -14.68 7.34 -13.21
C ARG A 187 -14.86 8.85 -13.24
N ASP A 188 -16.11 9.24 -13.17
CA ASP A 188 -16.46 10.64 -12.90
C ASP A 188 -16.00 11.02 -11.48
N ALA A 189 -15.58 12.28 -11.30
CA ALA A 189 -15.13 12.80 -10.00
C ALA A 189 -16.20 12.68 -8.88
N GLN A 190 -17.46 12.54 -9.24
CA GLN A 190 -18.59 12.40 -8.31
C GLN A 190 -18.99 10.93 -8.06
N ASP A 191 -18.43 9.97 -8.80
CA ASP A 191 -18.75 8.54 -8.59
C ASP A 191 -17.90 7.95 -7.47
N LEU A 192 -18.47 7.94 -6.27
CA LEU A 192 -17.85 7.38 -5.04
C LEU A 192 -18.34 5.97 -4.69
N GLN A 193 -18.96 5.26 -5.65
CA GLN A 193 -19.40 3.89 -5.41
C GLN A 193 -18.23 2.93 -5.19
N PRO A 194 -18.40 1.81 -4.48
CA PRO A 194 -17.34 0.84 -4.28
C PRO A 194 -16.77 0.30 -5.60
N VAL A 195 -15.45 0.14 -5.65
CA VAL A 195 -14.74 -0.44 -6.79
C VAL A 195 -14.76 -1.95 -6.66
N TYR A 196 -15.20 -2.64 -7.72
CA TYR A 196 -15.18 -4.10 -7.81
C TYR A 196 -14.28 -4.54 -8.97
N VAL A 197 -13.21 -5.27 -8.66
CA VAL A 197 -12.31 -5.85 -9.66
C VAL A 197 -12.51 -7.36 -9.70
N ARG A 198 -12.89 -7.88 -10.87
CA ARG A 198 -13.11 -9.32 -11.08
C ARG A 198 -11.76 -10.06 -11.03
N ARG A 199 -11.62 -11.08 -10.19
CA ARG A 199 -10.39 -11.89 -10.01
C ARG A 199 -9.20 -11.10 -9.45
N LEU A 200 -9.43 -10.35 -8.37
CA LEU A 200 -8.37 -9.63 -7.67
C LEU A 200 -7.47 -10.62 -6.91
N PRO A 201 -6.14 -10.57 -7.09
CA PRO A 201 -5.19 -11.30 -6.25
C PRO A 201 -5.36 -10.98 -4.77
N LYS A 202 -5.11 -11.96 -3.90
CA LYS A 202 -5.27 -11.79 -2.44
C LYS A 202 -4.46 -10.60 -1.88
N ASP A 203 -3.27 -10.38 -2.44
CA ASP A 203 -2.37 -9.31 -2.02
C ASP A 203 -2.88 -7.89 -2.36
N LEU A 204 -3.79 -7.77 -3.33
CA LEU A 204 -4.39 -6.49 -3.73
C LEU A 204 -5.76 -6.23 -3.08
N GLN A 205 -6.37 -7.23 -2.45
CA GLN A 205 -7.66 -7.08 -1.76
C GLN A 205 -7.63 -6.01 -0.65
N PRO A 206 -6.60 -5.95 0.23
CA PRO A 206 -6.52 -4.91 1.25
C PRO A 206 -6.46 -3.50 0.66
N LEU A 207 -5.76 -3.33 -0.47
CA LEU A 207 -5.66 -2.04 -1.14
C LEU A 207 -7.02 -1.55 -1.64
N VAL A 208 -7.79 -2.42 -2.31
CA VAL A 208 -9.13 -2.09 -2.80
C VAL A 208 -10.10 -1.87 -1.64
N ALA A 209 -9.99 -2.64 -0.55
CA ALA A 209 -10.79 -2.44 0.66
C ALA A 209 -10.54 -1.05 1.28
N THR A 210 -9.26 -0.66 1.44
CA THR A 210 -8.88 0.66 1.96
C THR A 210 -9.38 1.80 1.05
N LEU A 211 -9.27 1.63 -0.27
CA LEU A 211 -9.79 2.58 -1.24
C LEU A 211 -11.31 2.75 -1.14
N ASN A 212 -12.05 1.63 -1.05
CA ASN A 212 -13.51 1.66 -0.88
C ASN A 212 -13.92 2.31 0.45
N GLN A 213 -13.16 2.08 1.52
CA GLN A 213 -13.39 2.76 2.80
C GLN A 213 -13.17 4.27 2.70
N LEU A 214 -12.14 4.70 1.95
CA LEU A 214 -11.91 6.12 1.67
C LEU A 214 -13.06 6.73 0.89
N PHE A 215 -13.54 6.07 -0.17
CA PHE A 215 -14.70 6.54 -0.94
C PHE A 215 -15.97 6.66 -0.09
N ALA A 216 -16.23 5.68 0.78
CA ALA A 216 -17.35 5.74 1.70
C ALA A 216 -17.26 6.94 2.67
N ARG A 217 -16.06 7.24 3.19
CA ARG A 217 -15.83 8.42 4.03
C ARG A 217 -16.05 9.73 3.28
N ILE A 218 -15.55 9.83 2.05
CA ILE A 218 -15.73 11.03 1.20
C ILE A 218 -17.21 11.19 0.84
N ALA A 219 -17.89 10.13 0.43
CA ALA A 219 -19.33 10.17 0.12
C ALA A 219 -20.15 10.65 1.32
N ALA A 220 -19.88 10.13 2.52
CA ALA A 220 -20.55 10.57 3.75
C ALA A 220 -20.25 12.04 4.10
N ALA A 221 -19.03 12.52 3.81
CA ALA A 221 -18.67 13.92 4.04
C ALA A 221 -19.40 14.86 3.05
N LEU A 222 -19.41 14.53 1.77
CA LEU A 222 -20.14 15.30 0.74
C LEU A 222 -21.66 15.34 0.98
N GLU A 223 -22.22 14.22 1.41
CA GLU A 223 -23.65 14.15 1.72
C GLU A 223 -24.00 15.01 2.96
N ARG A 224 -23.11 15.07 3.96
CA ARG A 224 -23.26 15.99 5.10
C ARG A 224 -23.18 17.45 4.65
N GLU A 225 -22.23 17.78 3.79
CA GLU A 225 -22.06 19.14 3.26
C GLU A 225 -23.26 19.57 2.41
N ARG A 226 -23.74 18.69 1.52
CA ARG A 226 -24.95 18.97 0.71
C ARG A 226 -26.17 19.21 1.58
N ARG A 227 -26.41 18.36 2.59
CA ARG A 227 -27.51 18.54 3.54
C ARG A 227 -27.37 19.86 4.29
N PHE A 228 -26.20 20.16 4.83
CA PHE A 228 -25.93 21.41 5.51
C PHE A 228 -26.26 22.64 4.62
N THR A 229 -25.79 22.63 3.38
CA THR A 229 -26.01 23.74 2.44
C THR A 229 -27.49 23.91 2.11
N ASN A 230 -28.21 22.80 1.85
CA ASN A 230 -29.64 22.85 1.56
C ASN A 230 -30.44 23.35 2.75
N ASP A 231 -30.16 22.83 3.93
CA ASP A 231 -30.86 23.21 5.16
C ASP A 231 -30.60 24.67 5.52
N ALA A 232 -29.34 25.11 5.43
CA ALA A 232 -29.00 26.53 5.62
C ALA A 232 -29.73 27.45 4.65
N ALA A 233 -29.81 27.05 3.38
CA ALA A 233 -30.53 27.82 2.38
C ALA A 233 -32.03 27.93 2.68
N HIS A 234 -32.64 26.84 3.18
CA HIS A 234 -34.05 26.84 3.60
C HIS A 234 -34.30 27.73 4.82
N GLU A 235 -33.48 27.64 5.86
CA GLU A 235 -33.61 28.40 7.10
C GLU A 235 -33.35 29.92 6.91
N LEU A 236 -32.53 30.30 5.93
CA LEU A 236 -32.32 31.70 5.60
C LEU A 236 -33.43 32.26 4.67
N ARG A 237 -34.03 31.44 3.81
CA ARG A 237 -35.07 31.88 2.87
C ARG A 237 -36.36 32.28 3.58
N THR A 238 -36.74 31.56 4.65
CA THR A 238 -37.98 31.84 5.41
C THR A 238 -37.98 33.22 6.04
N PRO A 239 -37.00 33.63 6.88
CA PRO A 239 -36.95 34.96 7.46
C PRO A 239 -36.77 36.04 6.39
N LEU A 240 -35.99 35.79 5.35
CA LEU A 240 -35.84 36.74 4.24
C LEU A 240 -37.16 37.01 3.52
N THR A 241 -37.99 36.00 3.32
CA THR A 241 -39.33 36.15 2.76
C THR A 241 -40.21 36.96 3.69
N ALA A 242 -40.15 36.72 5.02
CA ALA A 242 -40.88 37.50 6.00
C ALA A 242 -40.47 38.98 5.99
N VAL A 243 -39.15 39.27 5.99
CA VAL A 243 -38.64 40.65 5.83
C VAL A 243 -39.23 41.31 4.60
N LYS A 244 -39.14 40.63 3.43
CA LYS A 244 -39.67 41.18 2.15
C LYS A 244 -41.18 41.46 2.25
N THR A 245 -41.94 40.54 2.81
CA THR A 245 -43.41 40.69 2.95
C THR A 245 -43.77 41.86 3.87
N HIS A 246 -43.11 41.95 5.04
CA HIS A 246 -43.40 43.04 5.98
C HIS A 246 -42.97 44.40 5.44
N LEU A 247 -41.87 44.49 4.70
CA LEU A 247 -41.48 45.73 3.99
C LEU A 247 -42.48 46.12 2.92
N GLN A 248 -43.04 45.17 2.17
CA GLN A 248 -44.09 45.44 1.18
C GLN A 248 -45.37 45.97 1.85
N VAL A 249 -45.77 45.36 3.00
CA VAL A 249 -46.93 45.86 3.77
C VAL A 249 -46.66 47.26 4.29
N ALA A 250 -45.46 47.54 4.84
CA ALA A 250 -45.10 48.88 5.31
C ALA A 250 -45.13 49.92 4.14
N GLN A 251 -44.74 49.57 2.92
CA GLN A 251 -44.80 50.45 1.76
C GLN A 251 -46.23 50.73 1.28
N MET A 252 -47.16 49.79 1.50
CA MET A 252 -48.56 49.88 1.04
C MET A 252 -49.49 50.42 2.11
N SER A 253 -49.02 50.65 3.31
CA SER A 253 -49.79 51.07 4.48
C SER A 253 -49.26 52.40 5.03
N SER A 254 -50.02 53.04 5.97
CA SER A 254 -49.60 54.24 6.67
C SER A 254 -49.98 54.17 8.13
N GLY A 255 -49.36 55.00 8.96
CA GLY A 255 -49.64 55.06 10.44
C GLY A 255 -49.22 53.75 11.16
N ASP A 256 -49.95 53.37 12.16
CA ASP A 256 -49.62 52.24 13.06
C ASP A 256 -49.39 50.91 12.31
N VAL A 257 -50.09 50.68 11.20
CA VAL A 257 -49.91 49.43 10.41
C VAL A 257 -48.56 49.39 9.73
N ALA A 258 -48.11 50.53 9.22
CA ALA A 258 -46.77 50.60 8.61
C ALA A 258 -45.66 50.45 9.67
N GLU A 259 -45.82 51.08 10.82
CA GLU A 259 -44.86 50.98 11.95
C GLU A 259 -44.78 49.55 12.52
N HIS A 260 -45.93 48.90 12.71
CA HIS A 260 -45.96 47.51 13.10
C HIS A 260 -45.31 46.56 12.10
N ALA A 261 -45.54 46.82 10.79
CA ALA A 261 -44.89 46.02 9.73
C ALA A 261 -43.36 46.20 9.71
N LEU A 262 -42.86 47.41 9.96
CA LEU A 262 -41.39 47.65 10.08
C LEU A 262 -40.82 46.93 11.27
N GLN A 263 -41.50 46.98 12.43
CA GLN A 263 -41.08 46.24 13.64
C GLN A 263 -41.02 44.70 13.44
N GLN A 264 -42.00 44.18 12.69
CA GLN A 264 -41.97 42.75 12.27
C GLN A 264 -40.83 42.43 11.31
N ALA A 265 -40.48 43.35 10.40
CA ALA A 265 -39.36 43.21 9.55
C ALA A 265 -38.03 43.19 10.31
N GLU A 266 -37.84 44.11 11.28
CA GLU A 266 -36.67 44.10 12.19
C GLU A 266 -36.57 42.80 12.95
N THR A 267 -37.65 42.31 13.56
CA THR A 267 -37.70 41.02 14.25
C THR A 267 -37.29 39.85 13.32
N ALA A 268 -37.64 39.88 12.03
CA ALA A 268 -37.29 38.88 11.08
C ALA A 268 -35.78 38.95 10.69
N VAL A 269 -35.20 40.17 10.66
CA VAL A 269 -33.76 40.38 10.47
C VAL A 269 -32.96 39.81 11.65
N ASP A 270 -33.38 40.11 12.89
CA ASP A 270 -32.72 39.58 14.11
C ASP A 270 -32.72 38.05 14.16
N ARG A 271 -33.83 37.43 13.74
CA ARG A 271 -33.95 35.97 13.62
C ARG A 271 -33.00 35.41 12.56
N MET A 272 -32.86 36.12 11.41
CA MET A 272 -31.94 35.70 10.35
C MET A 272 -30.49 35.83 10.80
N GLN A 273 -30.13 36.91 11.52
CA GLN A 273 -28.79 37.08 12.08
C GLN A 273 -28.47 35.97 13.11
N SER A 274 -29.36 35.68 14.04
CA SER A 274 -29.18 34.59 15.01
C SER A 274 -29.05 33.24 14.35
N ALA A 275 -29.83 32.95 13.28
CA ALA A 275 -29.68 31.69 12.55
C ALA A 275 -28.31 31.60 11.83
N LEU A 276 -27.83 32.71 11.25
CA LEU A 276 -26.53 32.78 10.59
C LEU A 276 -25.36 32.52 11.61
N GLU A 277 -25.44 33.17 12.78
CA GLU A 277 -24.44 32.97 13.84
C GLU A 277 -24.41 31.53 14.33
N GLN A 278 -25.56 30.89 14.49
CA GLN A 278 -25.67 29.48 14.88
C GLN A 278 -25.12 28.54 13.78
N LEU A 279 -25.40 28.83 12.51
CA LEU A 279 -24.84 28.09 11.39
C LEU A 279 -23.31 28.19 11.31
N LEU A 280 -22.77 29.41 11.50
CA LEU A 280 -21.33 29.64 11.51
C LEU A 280 -20.66 28.94 12.70
N LEU A 281 -21.29 28.95 13.88
CA LEU A 281 -20.81 28.25 15.06
C LEU A 281 -20.78 26.73 14.79
N LEU A 282 -21.88 26.17 14.28
CA LEU A 282 -21.96 24.74 13.94
C LEU A 282 -20.92 24.32 12.91
N ALA A 283 -20.75 25.11 11.82
CA ALA A 283 -19.73 24.89 10.81
C ALA A 283 -18.30 24.90 11.39
N ARG A 284 -18.04 25.83 12.33
CA ARG A 284 -16.74 25.87 13.05
C ARG A 284 -16.55 24.65 13.94
N VAL A 285 -17.56 24.23 14.68
CA VAL A 285 -17.49 23.03 15.56
C VAL A 285 -17.23 21.78 14.73
N GLU A 286 -17.80 21.64 13.55
CA GLU A 286 -17.64 20.48 12.67
C GLU A 286 -16.36 20.51 11.81
N SER A 287 -15.78 21.70 11.60
CA SER A 287 -14.51 21.80 10.89
C SER A 287 -13.37 21.22 11.76
N THR A 288 -12.40 20.57 11.08
CA THR A 288 -11.18 20.05 11.74
C THR A 288 -10.20 21.16 12.15
N GLN A 289 -10.54 22.42 11.94
CA GLN A 289 -9.70 23.54 12.37
C GLN A 289 -9.65 23.61 13.90
N ASP A 290 -8.44 23.66 14.42
CA ASP A 290 -8.17 23.73 15.84
C ASP A 290 -8.79 24.99 16.45
N PHE A 291 -9.88 24.81 17.18
CA PHE A 291 -10.13 25.68 18.32
C PHE A 291 -9.00 25.41 19.32
N ASP A 292 -8.54 26.46 20.01
CA ASP A 292 -7.51 26.37 21.03
C ASP A 292 -7.60 25.05 21.80
N LYS A 293 -6.66 24.15 21.55
CA LYS A 293 -6.66 22.81 22.18
C LYS A 293 -6.52 22.89 23.69
N ASP A 294 -6.06 24.02 24.19
CA ASP A 294 -5.82 24.29 25.61
C ASP A 294 -6.90 25.19 26.24
N GLY A 295 -8.00 25.45 25.53
CA GLY A 295 -9.10 26.24 26.04
C GLY A 295 -9.78 25.52 27.22
N GLN A 296 -9.60 26.04 28.43
CA GLN A 296 -10.31 25.59 29.62
C GLN A 296 -11.06 26.77 30.21
N VAL A 297 -12.22 26.49 30.75
CA VAL A 297 -13.05 27.49 31.42
C VAL A 297 -13.54 26.94 32.77
N SER A 298 -13.59 27.78 33.82
CA SER A 298 -14.18 27.34 35.05
C SER A 298 -15.71 27.27 34.95
N ALA A 299 -16.31 26.28 35.61
CA ALA A 299 -17.77 26.08 35.63
C ALA A 299 -18.53 27.33 36.07
N GLN A 300 -17.99 28.07 37.04
CA GLN A 300 -18.58 29.29 37.54
C GLN A 300 -18.52 30.43 36.50
N THR A 301 -17.37 30.57 35.78
CA THR A 301 -17.22 31.57 34.71
C THR A 301 -18.13 31.23 33.54
N LEU A 302 -18.19 29.95 33.16
CA LEU A 302 -19.11 29.44 32.12
C LEU A 302 -20.54 29.78 32.40
N ALA A 303 -21.02 29.47 33.60
CA ALA A 303 -22.42 29.78 34.01
C ALA A 303 -22.66 31.29 34.03
N ARG A 304 -21.75 32.07 34.57
CA ARG A 304 -21.85 33.54 34.64
C ARG A 304 -21.94 34.16 33.23
N HIS A 305 -21.09 33.74 32.29
CA HIS A 305 -21.11 34.29 30.91
C HIS A 305 -22.37 33.86 30.16
N ALA A 306 -22.79 32.58 30.29
CA ALA A 306 -24.02 32.11 29.66
C ALA A 306 -25.27 32.83 30.17
N LEU A 307 -25.32 33.15 31.47
CA LEU A 307 -26.37 33.95 32.06
C LEU A 307 -26.35 35.42 31.67
N ALA A 308 -25.13 36.00 31.56
CA ALA A 308 -24.96 37.38 31.12
C ALA A 308 -25.47 37.60 29.69
N ASP A 309 -25.24 36.64 28.79
CA ASP A 309 -25.72 36.67 27.40
C ASP A 309 -27.27 36.60 27.29
N LEU A 310 -27.94 36.17 28.36
CA LEU A 310 -29.40 36.03 28.41
C LEU A 310 -30.13 37.18 29.13
N ILE A 311 -29.43 38.17 29.70
CA ILE A 311 -30.05 39.27 30.45
C ILE A 311 -31.13 40.02 29.65
N ALA A 312 -30.92 40.16 28.33
CA ALA A 312 -31.89 40.83 27.46
C ALA A 312 -33.07 39.91 27.00
N VAL A 313 -32.98 38.60 27.30
CA VAL A 313 -34.01 37.63 26.91
C VAL A 313 -35.21 37.72 27.86
N PRO A 314 -36.43 37.82 27.33
CA PRO A 314 -37.63 37.86 28.19
C PRO A 314 -37.72 36.61 29.07
N GLY A 315 -37.91 36.84 30.35
CA GLY A 315 -38.01 35.76 31.32
C GLY A 315 -36.70 35.32 31.95
N TYR A 316 -35.55 35.96 31.69
CA TYR A 316 -34.27 35.70 32.33
C TYR A 316 -34.36 35.57 33.88
N GLN A 317 -35.17 36.43 34.50
CA GLN A 317 -35.37 36.45 35.99
C GLN A 317 -35.97 35.14 36.54
N ARG A 318 -36.45 34.26 35.69
CA ARG A 318 -37.02 32.95 36.08
C ARG A 318 -35.94 31.86 36.21
N ILE A 319 -34.68 32.16 35.88
CA ILE A 319 -33.61 31.19 36.01
C ILE A 319 -33.15 31.12 37.46
N GLU A 320 -33.32 29.95 38.07
CA GLU A 320 -32.83 29.61 39.39
C GLU A 320 -31.54 28.80 39.27
N VAL A 321 -30.45 29.27 39.90
CA VAL A 321 -29.17 28.59 39.83
C VAL A 321 -28.90 27.83 41.13
N VAL A 322 -28.76 26.52 41.03
CA VAL A 322 -28.38 25.62 42.13
C VAL A 322 -26.96 25.12 41.86
N ASN A 323 -26.03 25.57 42.66
CA ASN A 323 -24.61 25.22 42.52
C ASN A 323 -24.15 24.35 43.70
N GLU A 324 -23.86 23.08 43.43
CA GLU A 324 -23.31 22.12 44.41
C GLU A 324 -21.78 21.94 44.28
N LEU A 325 -21.09 22.74 43.44
CA LEU A 325 -19.65 22.68 43.29
C LEU A 325 -18.99 23.32 44.53
N THR A 326 -18.18 22.57 45.24
CA THR A 326 -17.41 23.02 46.39
C THR A 326 -16.11 23.68 46.03
N ASP A 327 -15.52 23.25 44.89
CA ASP A 327 -14.23 23.71 44.38
C ASP A 327 -14.35 24.37 42.99
N GLU A 328 -13.29 25.06 42.56
CA GLU A 328 -13.24 25.60 41.22
C GLU A 328 -12.95 24.48 40.23
N VAL A 329 -13.92 24.19 39.38
CA VAL A 329 -13.90 23.08 38.42
C VAL A 329 -13.67 23.60 37.00
N TYR A 330 -12.67 23.09 36.34
CA TYR A 330 -12.34 23.48 34.96
C TYR A 330 -12.74 22.38 34.00
N VAL A 331 -13.36 22.75 32.85
CA VAL A 331 -13.76 21.84 31.79
C VAL A 331 -12.81 21.97 30.60
N ALA A 332 -12.56 20.84 29.92
CA ALA A 332 -11.67 20.74 28.74
C ALA A 332 -12.43 21.08 27.44
N VAL A 333 -13.14 22.21 27.44
CA VAL A 333 -13.90 22.73 26.31
C VAL A 333 -13.59 24.22 26.18
N PRO A 334 -13.34 24.75 24.96
CA PRO A 334 -13.15 26.19 24.76
C PRO A 334 -14.32 27.00 25.34
N GLU A 335 -14.01 28.10 25.99
CA GLU A 335 -14.99 28.91 26.71
C GLU A 335 -16.15 29.32 25.81
N SER A 336 -15.89 29.81 24.61
CA SER A 336 -16.93 30.24 23.64
C SER A 336 -17.92 29.15 23.31
N LEU A 337 -17.45 27.89 23.19
CA LEU A 337 -18.30 26.75 22.87
C LEU A 337 -19.07 26.23 24.07
N ALA A 338 -18.43 26.20 25.23
CA ALA A 338 -19.08 25.80 26.49
C ALA A 338 -20.19 26.80 26.85
N VAL A 339 -19.92 28.12 26.77
CA VAL A 339 -20.88 29.19 26.98
C VAL A 339 -22.05 29.11 26.00
N ALA A 340 -21.75 28.96 24.70
CA ALA A 340 -22.78 28.82 23.68
C ALA A 340 -23.67 27.58 23.92
N SER A 341 -23.07 26.46 24.35
CA SER A 341 -23.83 25.25 24.66
C SER A 341 -24.83 25.46 25.83
N LEU A 342 -24.35 26.01 26.94
CA LEU A 342 -25.22 26.27 28.07
C LEU A 342 -26.28 27.33 27.76
N ARG A 343 -25.92 28.42 27.05
CA ARG A 343 -26.84 29.45 26.57
C ARG A 343 -27.95 28.86 25.71
N ASN A 344 -27.62 27.96 24.76
CA ASN A 344 -28.65 27.32 23.92
C ASN A 344 -29.64 26.47 24.73
N LEU A 345 -29.16 25.76 25.80
CA LEU A 345 -30.04 25.00 26.66
C LEU A 345 -30.95 25.91 27.48
N LEU A 346 -30.41 26.98 28.06
CA LEU A 346 -31.19 27.95 28.87
C LEU A 346 -32.18 28.74 28.01
N ASP A 347 -31.80 29.19 26.80
CA ASP A 347 -32.71 29.87 25.86
C ASP A 347 -33.86 28.96 25.44
N ASN A 348 -33.58 27.69 25.16
CA ASN A 348 -34.62 26.70 24.90
C ASN A 348 -35.57 26.54 26.11
N ALA A 349 -35.02 26.37 27.30
CA ALA A 349 -35.82 26.22 28.52
C ALA A 349 -36.73 27.44 28.79
N LEU A 350 -36.22 28.67 28.64
CA LEU A 350 -36.99 29.89 28.77
C LEU A 350 -38.13 30.01 27.74
N ARG A 351 -37.86 29.59 26.53
CA ARG A 351 -38.77 29.67 25.38
C ARG A 351 -39.94 28.70 25.49
N TYR A 352 -39.66 27.47 25.96
CA TYR A 352 -40.68 26.40 26.02
C TYR A 352 -41.38 26.28 27.34
N SER A 353 -40.91 26.96 28.39
CA SER A 353 -41.56 27.04 29.68
C SER A 353 -42.72 28.05 29.71
N PRO A 354 -43.82 27.76 30.40
CA PRO A 354 -44.85 28.73 30.67
C PRO A 354 -44.30 30.02 31.33
N PRO A 355 -44.90 31.21 31.06
CA PRO A 355 -44.37 32.50 31.53
C PRO A 355 -44.18 32.61 33.06
N GLU A 356 -44.93 31.86 33.83
CA GLU A 356 -44.93 31.93 35.32
C GLU A 356 -44.10 30.82 35.97
N SER A 357 -43.48 29.94 35.20
CA SER A 357 -42.67 28.82 35.73
C SER A 357 -41.20 29.18 35.84
N SER A 358 -40.47 28.58 36.78
CA SER A 358 -39.01 28.70 36.88
C SER A 358 -38.29 27.76 35.92
N VAL A 359 -37.06 28.11 35.59
CA VAL A 359 -36.06 27.29 34.84
C VAL A 359 -34.91 27.04 35.82
N GLU A 360 -34.60 25.79 36.10
CA GLU A 360 -33.52 25.42 37.02
C GLU A 360 -32.23 25.16 36.24
N LEU A 361 -31.15 25.84 36.60
CA LEU A 361 -29.78 25.47 36.24
C LEU A 361 -29.09 24.82 37.43
N TYR A 362 -28.89 23.53 37.40
CA TYR A 362 -28.19 22.78 38.45
C TYR A 362 -26.78 22.42 37.98
N MET A 363 -25.78 22.64 38.85
CA MET A 363 -24.37 22.35 38.58
C MET A 363 -23.78 21.44 39.63
N ALA A 364 -23.23 20.30 39.23
CA ALA A 364 -22.62 19.33 40.12
C ALA A 364 -21.46 18.57 39.43
N LEU A 365 -20.68 17.84 40.23
CA LEU A 365 -19.71 16.88 39.71
C LEU A 365 -20.32 15.47 39.71
N GLU A 366 -20.30 14.82 38.55
CA GLU A 366 -20.58 13.39 38.43
C GLU A 366 -19.34 12.63 37.91
N GLY A 367 -18.67 11.94 38.82
CA GLY A 367 -17.45 11.18 38.50
C GLY A 367 -16.31 12.10 38.02
N LYS A 368 -15.97 12.03 36.73
CA LYS A 368 -14.92 12.86 36.10
C LYS A 368 -15.50 13.87 35.10
N GLN A 369 -16.75 14.23 35.25
CA GLN A 369 -17.44 15.18 34.37
C GLN A 369 -18.16 16.23 35.18
N LEU A 370 -18.23 17.45 34.64
CA LEU A 370 -19.14 18.49 35.12
C LEU A 370 -20.54 18.19 34.57
N LEU A 371 -21.52 18.06 35.42
CA LEU A 371 -22.93 18.03 35.06
C LEU A 371 -23.53 19.44 35.13
N LEU A 372 -24.05 19.90 34.00
CA LEU A 372 -24.92 21.07 33.90
C LEU A 372 -26.32 20.57 33.51
N ARG A 373 -27.26 20.58 34.41
CA ARG A 373 -28.65 20.20 34.17
C ARG A 373 -29.52 21.45 34.06
N VAL A 374 -30.16 21.58 32.89
CA VAL A 374 -31.19 22.62 32.68
C VAL A 374 -32.54 21.94 32.63
N ARG A 375 -33.41 22.30 33.62
CA ARG A 375 -34.76 21.79 33.74
C ARG A 375 -35.75 22.88 33.39
N ASP A 376 -36.70 22.57 32.53
CA ASP A 376 -37.84 23.41 32.19
C ASP A 376 -39.15 22.80 32.67
N ALA A 377 -40.21 23.61 32.69
CA ALA A 377 -41.58 23.21 33.05
C ALA A 377 -42.51 23.18 31.83
N GLY A 378 -41.97 23.01 30.63
CA GLY A 378 -42.73 22.99 29.38
C GLY A 378 -43.53 21.70 29.18
N VAL A 379 -43.98 21.49 27.95
CA VAL A 379 -44.74 20.29 27.55
C VAL A 379 -43.91 19.02 27.49
N GLY A 380 -42.58 19.14 27.58
CA GLY A 380 -41.65 18.03 27.42
C GLY A 380 -41.59 17.49 25.98
N LEU A 381 -40.86 16.37 25.80
CA LEU A 381 -40.74 15.69 24.51
C LEU A 381 -41.13 14.22 24.70
N SER A 382 -41.74 13.63 23.67
CA SER A 382 -41.98 12.20 23.65
C SER A 382 -40.62 11.43 23.48
N ALA A 383 -40.59 10.17 23.89
CA ALA A 383 -39.38 9.34 23.71
C ALA A 383 -38.91 9.26 22.25
N ALA A 384 -39.83 9.29 21.29
CA ALA A 384 -39.50 9.32 19.84
C ALA A 384 -38.92 10.68 19.42
N ASP A 385 -39.41 11.79 20.00
CA ASP A 385 -38.96 13.14 19.68
C ASP A 385 -37.60 13.46 20.31
N ILE A 386 -37.25 12.87 21.47
CA ILE A 386 -35.97 13.10 22.16
C ILE A 386 -34.77 12.77 21.28
N GLU A 387 -34.79 11.66 20.54
CA GLU A 387 -33.72 11.29 19.66
C GLU A 387 -33.65 12.19 18.38
N GLN A 388 -34.82 12.64 17.94
CA GLN A 388 -34.91 13.54 16.79
C GLN A 388 -34.54 14.99 17.15
N ALA A 389 -34.83 15.43 18.39
CA ALA A 389 -34.55 16.77 18.86
C ALA A 389 -33.07 17.18 18.82
N LYS A 390 -32.15 16.21 18.81
CA LYS A 390 -30.71 16.43 18.63
C LYS A 390 -30.29 16.65 17.17
N GLN A 391 -31.20 16.35 16.23
CA GLN A 391 -30.93 16.57 14.78
C GLN A 391 -31.08 18.05 14.43
N ARG A 392 -30.36 18.47 13.42
CA ARG A 392 -30.43 19.86 12.93
C ARG A 392 -31.81 20.19 12.39
N PHE A 393 -32.27 21.40 12.66
CA PHE A 393 -33.55 21.97 12.16
C PHE A 393 -34.78 21.18 12.59
N TRP A 394 -34.64 20.23 13.52
CA TRP A 394 -35.79 19.51 14.01
C TRP A 394 -36.65 20.41 14.93
N ARG A 395 -37.95 20.34 14.74
CA ARG A 395 -38.97 21.12 15.48
C ARG A 395 -40.22 20.32 15.62
N THR A 396 -40.90 20.49 16.76
CA THR A 396 -42.23 19.92 16.90
C THR A 396 -43.26 20.71 16.10
N ALA A 397 -44.29 20.05 15.59
CA ALA A 397 -45.33 20.69 14.78
C ALA A 397 -46.08 21.83 15.52
N ALA A 398 -46.02 21.85 16.83
CA ALA A 398 -46.70 22.85 17.68
C ALA A 398 -45.94 24.18 17.84
N THR A 399 -44.65 24.26 17.46
CA THR A 399 -43.80 25.42 17.74
C THR A 399 -43.22 26.02 16.50
N GLN A 400 -43.65 27.20 16.11
CA GLN A 400 -43.14 27.96 14.94
C GLN A 400 -41.91 28.84 15.28
N SER A 401 -41.47 28.94 16.52
CA SER A 401 -40.39 29.81 16.97
C SER A 401 -39.09 29.06 17.25
N GLY A 402 -37.97 29.50 16.66
CA GLY A 402 -36.64 28.99 16.83
C GLY A 402 -36.04 28.41 15.53
N SER A 403 -34.67 28.32 15.43
CA SER A 403 -33.93 27.80 14.30
C SER A 403 -33.87 26.27 14.24
N GLY A 404 -34.12 25.56 15.34
CA GLY A 404 -33.89 24.12 15.49
C GLY A 404 -32.40 23.72 15.47
N LEU A 405 -31.49 24.70 15.65
CA LEU A 405 -30.04 24.47 15.67
C LEU A 405 -29.46 24.36 17.09
N GLY A 406 -30.14 24.90 18.12
CA GLY A 406 -29.59 25.01 19.47
C GLY A 406 -29.13 23.67 20.07
N LEU A 407 -30.00 22.65 20.07
CA LEU A 407 -29.65 21.32 20.56
C LEU A 407 -28.63 20.60 19.69
N ALA A 408 -28.69 20.81 18.39
CA ALA A 408 -27.70 20.25 17.46
C ALA A 408 -26.29 20.83 17.68
N ILE A 409 -26.17 22.11 18.04
CA ILE A 409 -24.89 22.73 18.44
C ILE A 409 -24.37 22.09 19.73
N VAL A 410 -25.21 21.92 20.75
CA VAL A 410 -24.82 21.27 22.00
C VAL A 410 -24.35 19.85 21.75
N GLN A 411 -25.06 19.09 20.92
CA GLN A 411 -24.69 17.73 20.53
C GLN A 411 -23.34 17.70 19.80
N ALA A 412 -23.12 18.59 18.83
CA ALA A 412 -21.87 18.66 18.09
C ALA A 412 -20.66 19.02 18.99
N VAL A 413 -20.84 19.94 19.94
CA VAL A 413 -19.82 20.31 20.91
C VAL A 413 -19.49 19.13 21.82
N THR A 414 -20.51 18.44 22.38
CA THR A 414 -20.29 17.28 23.26
C THR A 414 -19.58 16.13 22.52
N GLU A 415 -20.01 15.78 21.31
CA GLU A 415 -19.36 14.74 20.50
C GLU A 415 -17.89 15.07 20.22
N ARG A 416 -17.58 16.33 19.92
CA ARG A 416 -16.21 16.74 19.59
C ARG A 416 -15.26 16.69 20.79
N TYR A 417 -15.73 17.06 21.99
CA TYR A 417 -14.90 17.20 23.19
C TYR A 417 -15.05 16.03 24.17
N GLY A 418 -15.74 14.96 23.78
CA GLY A 418 -15.89 13.75 24.60
C GLY A 418 -16.82 13.94 25.80
N GLY A 419 -17.76 14.89 25.69
CA GLY A 419 -18.90 15.06 26.59
C GLY A 419 -20.12 14.24 26.17
N GLU A 420 -21.25 14.49 26.79
CA GLU A 420 -22.52 13.84 26.46
C GLU A 420 -23.71 14.80 26.71
N LEU A 421 -24.68 14.80 25.79
CA LEU A 421 -25.98 15.45 25.97
C LEU A 421 -27.05 14.37 26.14
N ARG A 422 -27.68 14.35 27.31
CA ARG A 422 -28.85 13.51 27.56
C ARG A 422 -30.08 14.38 27.72
N LEU A 423 -31.16 14.01 27.05
CA LEU A 423 -32.46 14.64 27.15
C LEU A 423 -33.41 13.62 27.79
N GLN A 424 -34.18 14.05 28.78
CA GLN A 424 -35.18 13.19 29.41
C GLN A 424 -36.37 14.02 29.84
N THR A 425 -37.54 13.39 29.98
CA THR A 425 -38.72 14.06 30.52
C THR A 425 -38.53 14.32 32.03
N ALA A 426 -38.74 15.55 32.46
CA ALA A 426 -38.64 15.90 33.85
C ALA A 426 -39.78 15.26 34.69
N PRO A 427 -39.54 14.87 35.95
CA PRO A 427 -40.56 14.24 36.82
C PRO A 427 -41.80 15.09 37.05
N THR A 428 -41.66 16.41 36.99
CA THR A 428 -42.73 17.41 37.19
C THR A 428 -43.41 17.85 35.89
N GLY A 429 -43.10 17.21 34.80
CA GLY A 429 -43.39 17.68 33.44
C GLY A 429 -42.27 18.59 32.91
N GLY A 430 -42.19 18.78 31.59
CA GLY A 430 -41.10 19.51 30.95
C GLY A 430 -39.93 18.62 30.50
N LEU A 431 -38.79 19.25 30.21
CA LEU A 431 -37.58 18.60 29.72
C LEU A 431 -36.43 18.82 30.72
N ASP A 432 -35.71 17.77 31.04
CA ASP A 432 -34.38 17.80 31.65
C ASP A 432 -33.32 17.65 30.54
N ALA A 433 -32.51 18.66 30.30
CA ALA A 433 -31.35 18.62 29.46
C ALA A 433 -30.07 18.52 30.31
N LEU A 434 -29.41 17.36 30.29
CA LEU A 434 -28.20 17.08 31.04
C LEU A 434 -27.00 17.17 30.11
N LEU A 435 -26.16 18.16 30.36
CA LEU A 435 -24.91 18.39 29.62
C LEU A 435 -23.74 17.93 30.49
N TYR A 436 -23.07 16.87 30.04
CA TYR A 436 -21.84 16.36 30.66
C TYR A 436 -20.65 16.88 29.92
N LEU A 437 -19.75 17.58 30.61
CA LEU A 437 -18.51 18.09 30.01
C LEU A 437 -17.29 17.46 30.71
N PRO A 438 -16.27 17.03 29.97
CA PRO A 438 -15.09 16.43 30.57
C PRO A 438 -14.28 17.48 31.33
N LEU A 439 -13.76 17.08 32.50
CA LEU A 439 -12.87 17.94 33.27
C LEU A 439 -11.54 18.12 32.58
N SER A 440 -10.98 19.32 32.72
CA SER A 440 -9.60 19.53 32.32
C SER A 440 -8.67 18.74 33.24
N ARG A 441 -7.65 18.13 32.68
CA ARG A 441 -6.58 17.55 33.50
C ARG A 441 -5.83 18.69 34.15
N ALA A 442 -5.77 18.67 35.50
CA ALA A 442 -4.94 19.56 36.28
C ALA A 442 -3.45 19.44 35.90
#